data_0fb717829a95aa15bd5f79bc3a651adb
#
_entry.id   0fb717829a95aa15bd5f79bc3a651adb
#
_cell.length_a   1.000
_cell.length_b   1.000
_cell.length_c   1.000
_cell.angle_alpha   90.00
_cell.angle_beta   90.00
_cell.angle_gamma   90.00
#
_symmetry.space_group_name_H-M   'P 1'
#
loop_
_entity.id
_entity.type
_entity.pdbx_description
1 polymer ?
#
loop_
_entity_poly.entity_id
_entity_poly.type
_entity_poly.pdbx_seq_one_letter_code
_entity_poly.pdbx_strand_id
1 'polypeptide(L)'
;MADAKRMCPGIVLVEGRHELYVQYHHKVVEAVESCLPVSAICSIDEMACRLMGRERPLLAALELARKVKARIRESAGEMLRSSVGLATNRYLAKVASDMEKPDGLVALTLDILPEALLRLTLRDLPGIGARTEKRLNERGIKTMQDLMALDSERSGQVWGSVWGERLFHWLRGEDFEMSETDHLKSISHSHVLAPDLRTPEKAWAVAHKLLHKAGLRLRSNKLWASSVGLAIGFSAGREGSAPVPVSRFGVPAKGWHSEVRVTECQDNQTLIAALKHLWESQPKGGEYRHPYFVGVQLGGLVPDRLHTLGLFDVLETEKSRARLQAAMDQLNNKYGAGTLAPATMLAAYKAAPTRIAFHSIPELF
;
A
#
# COMPACT_ATOMS: atom_id res chain seq x y z
N MET A 1 -15.91 11.58 8.22
CA MET A 1 -16.87 12.56 7.69
C MET A 1 -17.54 13.41 8.78
N ALA A 2 -18.14 12.82 9.81
CA ALA A 2 -18.76 13.60 10.89
C ALA A 2 -17.81 14.59 11.58
N ASP A 3 -16.59 14.14 11.90
CA ASP A 3 -15.56 15.00 12.52
C ASP A 3 -15.10 16.12 11.57
N ALA A 4 -14.93 15.84 10.27
CA ALA A 4 -14.58 16.87 9.31
C ALA A 4 -15.63 17.96 9.19
N LYS A 5 -16.92 17.59 9.16
CA LYS A 5 -18.04 18.56 9.18
C LYS A 5 -18.11 19.35 10.48
N ARG A 6 -17.75 18.74 11.63
CA ARG A 6 -17.71 19.42 12.93
C ARG A 6 -16.56 20.42 13.00
N MET A 7 -15.39 20.05 12.47
CA MET A 7 -14.19 20.91 12.45
C MET A 7 -14.30 22.02 11.40
N CYS A 8 -15.00 21.79 10.31
CA CYS A 8 -15.22 22.75 9.23
C CYS A 8 -16.68 22.67 8.75
N PRO A 9 -17.60 23.45 9.33
CA PRO A 9 -19.03 23.39 9.00
C PRO A 9 -19.35 23.68 7.52
N GLY A 10 -18.51 24.46 6.83
CA GLY A 10 -18.67 24.79 5.41
C GLY A 10 -17.97 23.83 4.45
N ILE A 11 -17.46 22.67 4.92
CA ILE A 11 -16.72 21.74 4.06
C ILE A 11 -17.61 21.14 2.97
N VAL A 12 -17.13 21.24 1.72
CA VAL A 12 -17.76 20.60 0.56
C VAL A 12 -17.15 19.21 0.38
N LEU A 13 -17.99 18.19 0.37
CA LEU A 13 -17.56 16.80 0.17
C LEU A 13 -17.72 16.46 -1.31
N VAL A 14 -16.60 16.08 -1.95
CA VAL A 14 -16.57 15.65 -3.34
C VAL A 14 -16.17 14.18 -3.39
N GLU A 15 -16.85 13.40 -4.22
CA GLU A 15 -16.50 11.99 -4.42
C GLU A 15 -15.15 11.86 -5.17
N GLY A 16 -14.25 11.04 -4.64
CA GLY A 16 -12.95 10.78 -5.25
C GLY A 16 -13.08 9.89 -6.49
N ARG A 17 -12.49 10.32 -7.60
CA ARG A 17 -12.50 9.63 -8.90
C ARG A 17 -11.16 8.96 -9.14
N HIS A 18 -10.99 7.73 -8.66
CA HIS A 18 -9.71 7.01 -8.70
C HIS A 18 -9.14 6.84 -10.11
N GLU A 19 -9.99 6.64 -11.12
CA GLU A 19 -9.57 6.52 -12.52
C GLU A 19 -8.87 7.79 -13.02
N LEU A 20 -9.39 8.97 -12.65
CA LEU A 20 -8.74 10.24 -13.02
C LEU A 20 -7.40 10.41 -12.30
N TYR A 21 -7.29 9.97 -11.05
CA TYR A 21 -6.00 10.05 -10.33
C TYR A 21 -4.94 9.18 -11.00
N VAL A 22 -5.31 8.00 -11.51
CA VAL A 22 -4.38 7.14 -12.27
C VAL A 22 -3.99 7.81 -13.60
N GLN A 23 -4.95 8.40 -14.33
CA GLN A 23 -4.65 9.15 -15.56
C GLN A 23 -3.67 10.31 -15.31
N TYR A 24 -3.90 11.10 -14.24
CA TYR A 24 -3.00 12.19 -13.88
C TYR A 24 -1.65 11.67 -13.39
N HIS A 25 -1.60 10.53 -12.70
CA HIS A 25 -0.35 9.87 -12.35
C HIS A 25 0.51 9.61 -13.60
N HIS A 26 -0.05 8.98 -14.62
CA HIS A 26 0.68 8.72 -15.88
C HIS A 26 1.17 10.01 -16.54
N LYS A 27 0.33 11.05 -16.62
CA LYS A 27 0.76 12.35 -17.14
C LYS A 27 1.92 12.97 -16.36
N VAL A 28 1.90 12.83 -15.02
CA VAL A 28 2.99 13.33 -14.18
C VAL A 28 4.25 12.51 -14.38
N VAL A 29 4.15 11.18 -14.46
CA VAL A 29 5.31 10.30 -14.75
C VAL A 29 5.92 10.66 -16.10
N GLU A 30 5.14 10.77 -17.17
CA GLU A 30 5.59 11.18 -18.51
C GLU A 30 6.27 12.57 -18.49
N ALA A 31 5.70 13.52 -17.74
CA ALA A 31 6.29 14.85 -17.57
C ALA A 31 7.67 14.80 -16.91
N VAL A 32 7.82 13.98 -15.87
CA VAL A 32 9.12 13.78 -15.19
C VAL A 32 10.09 13.05 -16.11
N GLU A 33 9.67 11.96 -16.76
CA GLU A 33 10.52 11.19 -17.67
C GLU A 33 11.00 11.99 -18.88
N SER A 34 10.26 13.01 -19.30
CA SER A 34 10.73 13.95 -20.32
C SER A 34 11.93 14.80 -19.87
N CYS A 35 12.24 14.84 -18.58
CA CYS A 35 13.36 15.59 -18.01
C CYS A 35 14.51 14.67 -17.57
N LEU A 36 14.19 13.56 -16.87
CA LEU A 36 15.14 12.56 -16.39
C LEU A 36 14.41 11.24 -16.09
N PRO A 37 15.11 10.08 -16.18
CA PRO A 37 14.50 8.79 -15.93
C PRO A 37 13.94 8.64 -14.51
N VAL A 38 12.72 8.11 -14.39
CA VAL A 38 12.13 7.72 -13.10
C VAL A 38 12.75 6.41 -12.65
N SER A 39 13.45 6.42 -11.52
CA SER A 39 14.12 5.24 -10.96
C SER A 39 13.18 4.37 -10.14
N ALA A 40 12.17 4.97 -9.48
CA ALA A 40 11.17 4.26 -8.71
C ALA A 40 9.87 5.05 -8.60
N ILE A 41 8.74 4.37 -8.76
CA ILE A 41 7.41 4.88 -8.43
C ILE A 41 7.10 4.43 -7.00
N CYS A 42 6.96 5.40 -6.08
CA CYS A 42 6.80 5.14 -4.65
C CYS A 42 5.32 5.10 -4.25
N SER A 43 4.47 5.90 -4.91
CA SER A 43 3.01 5.91 -4.74
C SER A 43 2.35 6.53 -5.97
N ILE A 44 1.04 6.75 -5.92
CA ILE A 44 0.27 7.41 -6.99
C ILE A 44 0.76 8.85 -7.27
N ASP A 45 1.38 9.49 -6.31
CA ASP A 45 1.81 10.89 -6.31
C ASP A 45 3.29 11.09 -5.92
N GLU A 46 4.01 10.00 -5.69
CA GLU A 46 5.42 10.05 -5.30
C GLU A 46 6.30 9.19 -6.20
N MET A 47 7.40 9.76 -6.67
CA MET A 47 8.40 9.06 -7.46
C MET A 47 9.80 9.54 -7.11
N ALA A 48 10.80 8.73 -7.39
CA ALA A 48 12.19 9.04 -7.17
C ALA A 48 12.98 8.91 -8.47
N CYS A 49 13.92 9.84 -8.68
CA CYS A 49 14.84 9.86 -9.79
C CYS A 49 16.27 9.85 -9.25
N ARG A 50 17.16 9.12 -9.89
CA ARG A 50 18.58 9.09 -9.52
C ARG A 50 19.37 10.02 -10.44
N LEU A 51 20.02 11.01 -9.84
CA LEU A 51 20.87 11.94 -10.59
C LEU A 51 22.20 11.28 -10.96
N MET A 52 22.64 11.45 -12.21
CA MET A 52 23.83 10.84 -12.75
C MET A 52 24.81 11.88 -13.27
N GLY A 53 26.11 11.61 -13.13
CA GLY A 53 27.17 12.38 -13.75
C GLY A 53 27.02 13.91 -13.60
N ARG A 54 26.71 14.61 -14.70
CA ARG A 54 26.59 16.07 -14.76
C ARG A 54 25.36 16.66 -14.04
N GLU A 55 24.41 15.84 -13.65
CA GLU A 55 23.20 16.25 -12.93
C GLU A 55 23.45 16.40 -11.41
N ARG A 56 24.53 15.77 -10.88
CA ARG A 56 24.83 15.73 -9.44
C ARG A 56 25.26 17.03 -8.80
N PRO A 57 26.00 17.94 -9.47
CA PRO A 57 26.31 19.23 -8.86
C PRO A 57 25.06 19.98 -8.43
N LEU A 58 25.06 20.56 -7.22
CA LEU A 58 23.87 21.14 -6.59
C LEU A 58 23.12 22.13 -7.49
N LEU A 59 23.85 23.02 -8.17
CA LEU A 59 23.22 24.01 -9.07
C LEU A 59 22.48 23.31 -10.23
N ALA A 60 23.12 22.33 -10.86
CA ALA A 60 22.50 21.56 -11.95
C ALA A 60 21.27 20.77 -11.47
N ALA A 61 21.37 20.14 -10.29
CA ALA A 61 20.26 19.44 -9.67
C ALA A 61 19.05 20.35 -9.36
N LEU A 62 19.31 21.57 -8.85
CA LEU A 62 18.28 22.58 -8.58
C LEU A 62 17.62 23.08 -9.87
N GLU A 63 18.38 23.30 -10.93
CA GLU A 63 17.86 23.70 -12.25
C GLU A 63 16.98 22.58 -12.84
N LEU A 64 17.45 21.34 -12.77
CA LEU A 64 16.69 20.18 -13.23
C LEU A 64 15.39 20.01 -12.44
N ALA A 65 15.42 20.18 -11.12
CA ALA A 65 14.23 20.13 -10.28
C ALA A 65 13.21 21.22 -10.64
N ARG A 66 13.66 22.46 -10.92
CA ARG A 66 12.79 23.54 -11.40
C ARG A 66 12.18 23.20 -12.75
N LYS A 67 12.97 22.62 -13.67
CA LYS A 67 12.49 22.15 -14.97
C LYS A 67 11.40 21.09 -14.83
N VAL A 68 11.59 20.10 -13.94
CA VAL A 68 10.59 19.08 -13.64
C VAL A 68 9.30 19.70 -13.13
N LYS A 69 9.37 20.63 -12.16
CA LYS A 69 8.19 21.33 -11.62
C LYS A 69 7.43 22.10 -12.71
N ALA A 70 8.15 22.81 -13.59
CA ALA A 70 7.56 23.52 -14.72
C ALA A 70 6.88 22.56 -15.68
N ARG A 71 7.54 21.44 -16.01
CA ARG A 71 7.02 20.44 -16.93
C ARG A 71 5.74 19.75 -16.41
N ILE A 72 5.67 19.48 -15.12
CA ILE A 72 4.44 18.96 -14.49
C ILE A 72 3.29 19.95 -14.64
N ARG A 73 3.51 21.24 -14.39
CA ARG A 73 2.47 22.28 -14.57
C ARG A 73 2.00 22.40 -16.02
N GLU A 74 2.89 22.35 -16.98
CA GLU A 74 2.59 22.42 -18.40
C GLU A 74 1.77 21.20 -18.88
N SER A 75 2.17 19.99 -18.46
CA SER A 75 1.61 18.74 -18.99
C SER A 75 0.38 18.25 -18.23
N ALA A 76 0.33 18.44 -16.90
CA ALA A 76 -0.72 17.90 -16.06
C ALA A 76 -1.69 18.96 -15.54
N GLY A 77 -1.35 20.25 -15.63
CA GLY A 77 -2.22 21.39 -15.31
C GLY A 77 -1.65 22.35 -14.29
N GLU A 78 -1.96 23.63 -14.45
CA GLU A 78 -1.43 24.74 -13.65
C GLU A 78 -1.72 24.65 -12.13
N MET A 79 -2.82 23.98 -11.77
CA MET A 79 -3.21 23.82 -10.38
C MET A 79 -2.44 22.71 -9.66
N LEU A 80 -1.74 21.83 -10.38
CA LEU A 80 -0.92 20.79 -9.78
C LEU A 80 0.43 21.38 -9.32
N ARG A 81 0.67 21.24 -8.03
CA ARG A 81 1.90 21.65 -7.38
C ARG A 81 2.71 20.42 -6.98
N SER A 82 4.03 20.51 -7.09
CA SER A 82 4.93 19.44 -6.70
C SER A 82 6.00 19.98 -5.74
N SER A 83 6.27 19.25 -4.66
CA SER A 83 7.41 19.51 -3.79
C SER A 83 8.54 18.56 -4.14
N VAL A 84 9.73 19.09 -4.35
CA VAL A 84 10.91 18.33 -4.75
C VAL A 84 11.96 18.37 -3.66
N GLY A 85 12.43 17.20 -3.23
CA GLY A 85 13.55 17.05 -2.32
C GLY A 85 14.77 16.51 -3.05
N LEU A 86 15.90 17.15 -2.86
CA LEU A 86 17.21 16.71 -3.35
C LEU A 86 18.07 16.28 -2.15
N ALA A 87 18.67 15.10 -2.22
CA ALA A 87 19.55 14.61 -1.16
C ALA A 87 20.50 13.52 -1.68
N THR A 88 21.39 13.07 -0.81
CA THR A 88 22.38 12.03 -1.11
C THR A 88 21.76 10.64 -1.19
N ASN A 89 20.59 10.40 -0.60
CA ASN A 89 19.83 9.16 -0.68
C ASN A 89 18.33 9.42 -0.79
N ARG A 90 17.59 8.39 -1.21
CA ARG A 90 16.14 8.48 -1.42
C ARG A 90 15.35 8.81 -0.16
N TYR A 91 15.79 8.32 1.02
CA TYR A 91 15.11 8.60 2.28
C TYR A 91 15.16 10.08 2.64
N LEU A 92 16.35 10.68 2.61
CA LEU A 92 16.53 12.12 2.85
C LEU A 92 15.87 12.97 1.77
N ALA A 93 15.85 12.54 0.51
CA ALA A 93 15.12 13.23 -0.54
C ALA A 93 13.62 13.30 -0.25
N LYS A 94 13.04 12.20 0.29
CA LYS A 94 11.65 12.21 0.77
C LYS A 94 11.46 13.16 1.95
N VAL A 95 12.35 13.14 2.95
CA VAL A 95 12.31 14.12 4.07
C VAL A 95 12.36 15.55 3.53
N ALA A 96 13.30 15.86 2.65
CA ALA A 96 13.44 17.18 2.04
C ALA A 96 12.17 17.63 1.32
N SER A 97 11.52 16.75 0.56
CA SER A 97 10.27 17.06 -0.14
C SER A 97 9.10 17.39 0.79
N ASP A 98 9.14 16.90 2.02
CA ASP A 98 8.10 17.16 3.02
C ASP A 98 8.36 18.42 3.86
N MET A 99 9.62 18.94 3.90
CA MET A 99 9.99 20.08 4.73
C MET A 99 9.33 21.38 4.31
N GLU A 100 9.09 21.57 3.01
CA GLU A 100 8.46 22.77 2.46
C GLU A 100 7.31 22.40 1.53
N LYS A 101 6.14 22.12 2.11
CA LYS A 101 4.88 21.92 1.37
C LYS A 101 3.95 23.12 1.56
N PRO A 102 3.13 23.48 0.55
CA PRO A 102 3.12 22.97 -0.82
C PRO A 102 4.15 23.66 -1.73
N ASP A 103 4.53 23.00 -2.83
CA ASP A 103 5.35 23.56 -3.93
C ASP A 103 6.81 23.89 -3.56
N GLY A 104 7.36 23.24 -2.53
CA GLY A 104 8.75 23.42 -2.09
C GLY A 104 9.81 22.87 -3.03
N LEU A 105 11.06 23.31 -2.80
CA LEU A 105 12.26 22.77 -3.41
C LEU A 105 13.40 22.85 -2.39
N VAL A 106 13.68 21.74 -1.73
CA VAL A 106 14.66 21.66 -0.64
C VAL A 106 15.79 20.72 -1.02
N ALA A 107 17.02 21.12 -0.73
CA ALA A 107 18.21 20.29 -0.89
C ALA A 107 18.85 20.01 0.48
N LEU A 108 19.03 18.73 0.82
CA LEU A 108 19.80 18.27 1.98
C LEU A 108 21.14 17.74 1.49
N THR A 109 22.16 18.58 1.58
CA THR A 109 23.54 18.25 1.23
C THR A 109 24.32 17.78 2.47
N LEU A 110 25.44 17.09 2.27
CA LEU A 110 26.22 16.54 3.39
C LEU A 110 26.77 17.62 4.35
N ASP A 111 27.07 18.80 3.82
CA ASP A 111 27.64 19.92 4.58
C ASP A 111 26.63 20.57 5.56
N ILE A 112 25.32 20.38 5.35
CA ILE A 112 24.28 20.89 6.25
C ILE A 112 23.66 19.80 7.15
N LEU A 113 24.10 18.55 6.99
CA LEU A 113 23.69 17.44 7.85
C LEU A 113 24.65 17.30 9.03
N PRO A 114 24.15 16.96 10.25
CA PRO A 114 22.74 16.64 10.58
C PRO A 114 21.89 17.87 10.97
N GLU A 115 22.47 19.08 11.04
CA GLU A 115 21.86 20.28 11.60
C GLU A 115 20.50 20.60 10.98
N ALA A 116 20.38 20.42 9.67
CA ALA A 116 19.13 20.63 8.95
C ALA A 116 17.98 19.74 9.44
N LEU A 117 18.29 18.56 9.99
CA LEU A 117 17.30 17.60 10.52
C LEU A 117 16.90 17.90 11.96
N LEU A 118 17.73 18.59 12.75
CA LEU A 118 17.49 18.81 14.18
C LEU A 118 16.24 19.68 14.46
N ARG A 119 15.79 20.44 13.48
CA ARG A 119 14.56 21.25 13.57
C ARG A 119 13.27 20.45 13.37
N LEU A 120 13.38 19.20 12.92
CA LEU A 120 12.24 18.32 12.67
C LEU A 120 11.79 17.64 13.96
N THR A 121 10.53 17.21 13.97
CA THR A 121 10.02 16.27 14.98
C THR A 121 10.25 14.83 14.52
N LEU A 122 10.18 13.86 15.43
CA LEU A 122 10.31 12.45 15.06
C LEU A 122 9.26 12.03 14.03
N ARG A 123 8.07 12.61 14.06
CA ARG A 123 6.96 12.29 13.14
C ARG A 123 7.12 12.85 11.75
N ASP A 124 8.00 13.81 11.54
CA ASP A 124 8.32 14.33 10.22
C ASP A 124 9.18 13.35 9.41
N LEU A 125 9.74 12.33 10.09
CA LEU A 125 10.48 11.27 9.43
C LEU A 125 9.55 10.19 8.85
N PRO A 126 9.68 9.85 7.55
CA PRO A 126 8.94 8.76 6.93
C PRO A 126 9.11 7.44 7.70
N GLY A 127 7.98 6.75 7.98
CA GLY A 127 7.97 5.51 8.76
C GLY A 127 7.83 5.69 10.27
N ILE A 128 7.88 6.92 10.79
CA ILE A 128 7.61 7.21 12.20
C ILE A 128 6.18 7.75 12.37
N GLY A 129 5.22 6.85 12.57
CA GLY A 129 3.86 7.19 12.96
C GLY A 129 3.69 7.27 14.49
N ALA A 130 2.50 7.61 14.95
CA ALA A 130 2.19 7.77 16.39
C ALA A 130 2.59 6.57 17.27
N ARG A 131 2.47 5.33 16.76
CA ARG A 131 2.86 4.12 17.49
C ARG A 131 4.39 3.98 17.62
N THR A 132 5.11 4.31 16.55
CA THR A 132 6.58 4.28 16.55
C THR A 132 7.12 5.37 17.46
N GLU A 133 6.61 6.59 17.37
CA GLU A 133 6.94 7.71 18.25
C GLU A 133 6.72 7.35 19.73
N LYS A 134 5.56 6.78 20.08
CA LYS A 134 5.29 6.32 21.46
C LYS A 134 6.36 5.33 21.93
N ARG A 135 6.70 4.34 21.11
CA ARG A 135 7.74 3.34 21.43
C ARG A 135 9.13 3.95 21.58
N LEU A 136 9.46 4.97 20.80
CA LEU A 136 10.71 5.73 20.91
C LEU A 136 10.73 6.53 22.22
N ASN A 137 9.65 7.22 22.53
CA ASN A 137 9.51 8.01 23.74
C ASN A 137 9.64 7.13 25.02
N GLU A 138 9.07 5.94 25.02
CA GLU A 138 9.21 4.94 26.11
C GLU A 138 10.66 4.49 26.31
N ARG A 139 11.52 4.64 25.29
CA ARG A 139 12.96 4.35 25.34
C ARG A 139 13.84 5.59 25.52
N GLY A 140 13.22 6.74 25.86
CA GLY A 140 13.93 7.99 26.12
C GLY A 140 14.28 8.81 24.88
N ILE A 141 13.86 8.40 23.66
CA ILE A 141 14.12 9.09 22.40
C ILE A 141 12.91 9.95 22.11
N LYS A 142 13.00 11.25 22.36
CA LYS A 142 11.89 12.21 22.26
C LYS A 142 12.11 13.27 21.20
N THR A 143 13.36 13.52 20.84
CA THR A 143 13.77 14.58 19.91
C THR A 143 14.63 14.00 18.78
N MET A 144 14.84 14.80 17.74
CA MET A 144 15.80 14.46 16.69
C MET A 144 17.24 14.39 17.23
N GLN A 145 17.60 15.22 18.22
CA GLN A 145 18.90 15.15 18.89
C GLN A 145 19.09 13.79 19.55
N ASP A 146 18.10 13.31 20.29
CA ASP A 146 18.17 11.98 20.94
C ASP A 146 18.33 10.87 19.88
N LEU A 147 17.60 10.97 18.79
CA LEU A 147 17.66 10.00 17.68
C LEU A 147 19.04 10.00 17.01
N MET A 148 19.59 11.19 16.73
CA MET A 148 20.89 11.35 16.08
C MET A 148 22.07 10.97 16.99
N ALA A 149 21.88 10.95 18.32
CA ALA A 149 22.88 10.52 19.29
C ALA A 149 23.01 8.97 19.37
N LEU A 150 22.10 8.20 18.76
CA LEU A 150 22.21 6.75 18.70
C LEU A 150 23.34 6.32 17.76
N ASP A 151 23.98 5.21 18.08
CA ASP A 151 24.82 4.46 17.15
C ASP A 151 23.96 3.49 16.30
N SER A 152 24.57 2.84 15.30
CA SER A 152 23.89 1.92 14.39
C SER A 152 23.27 0.72 15.11
N GLU A 153 24.02 0.09 16.03
CA GLU A 153 23.57 -1.09 16.77
C GLU A 153 22.36 -0.76 17.66
N ARG A 154 22.46 0.34 18.40
CA ARG A 154 21.40 0.81 19.28
C ARG A 154 20.15 1.22 18.50
N SER A 155 20.33 1.81 17.32
CA SER A 155 19.22 2.07 16.38
C SER A 155 18.52 0.78 15.97
N GLY A 156 19.26 -0.27 15.61
CA GLY A 156 18.72 -1.60 15.31
C GLY A 156 17.92 -2.19 16.48
N GLN A 157 18.47 -2.12 17.69
CA GLN A 157 17.81 -2.61 18.92
C GLN A 157 16.52 -1.84 19.24
N VAL A 158 16.51 -0.51 19.10
CA VAL A 158 15.34 0.33 19.36
C VAL A 158 14.21 0.01 18.38
N TRP A 159 14.52 -0.20 17.11
CA TRP A 159 13.53 -0.59 16.11
C TRP A 159 13.16 -2.07 16.17
N GLY A 160 14.03 -2.91 16.69
CA GLY A 160 13.88 -4.36 16.67
C GLY A 160 13.98 -4.94 15.26
N SER A 161 14.71 -4.28 14.36
CA SER A 161 14.88 -4.68 12.97
C SER A 161 16.04 -3.93 12.30
N VAL A 162 16.59 -4.51 11.25
CA VAL A 162 17.60 -3.91 10.35
C VAL A 162 17.19 -2.52 9.82
N TRP A 163 15.89 -2.20 9.82
CA TRP A 163 15.43 -0.87 9.41
C TRP A 163 16.00 0.24 10.30
N GLY A 164 16.18 -0.01 11.61
CA GLY A 164 16.79 0.97 12.52
C GLY A 164 18.25 1.25 12.18
N GLU A 165 19.03 0.23 11.84
CA GLU A 165 20.42 0.37 11.40
C GLU A 165 20.48 1.17 10.08
N ARG A 166 19.62 0.83 9.12
CA ARG A 166 19.52 1.56 7.85
C ARG A 166 19.14 3.03 8.05
N LEU A 167 18.20 3.32 8.96
CA LEU A 167 17.80 4.68 9.28
C LEU A 167 18.99 5.50 9.82
N PHE A 168 19.82 4.90 10.69
CA PHE A 168 21.03 5.52 11.18
C PHE A 168 21.94 6.00 10.05
N HIS A 169 22.19 5.15 9.07
CA HIS A 169 23.03 5.48 7.91
C HIS A 169 22.36 6.49 6.96
N TRP A 170 21.07 6.31 6.68
CA TRP A 170 20.35 7.25 5.80
C TRP A 170 20.33 8.67 6.36
N LEU A 171 20.09 8.85 7.65
CA LEU A 171 20.07 10.18 8.28
C LEU A 171 21.45 10.88 8.26
N ARG A 172 22.53 10.13 8.04
CA ARG A 172 23.89 10.64 7.87
C ARG A 172 24.29 10.83 6.42
N GLY A 173 23.35 10.64 5.49
CA GLY A 173 23.57 10.87 4.07
C GLY A 173 24.14 9.68 3.31
N GLU A 174 24.32 8.52 3.95
CA GLU A 174 24.83 7.35 3.27
C GLU A 174 23.76 6.74 2.36
N ASP A 175 24.14 6.37 1.12
CA ASP A 175 23.24 5.75 0.15
C ASP A 175 23.33 4.22 0.28
N PHE A 176 22.51 3.65 1.15
CA PHE A 176 22.31 2.21 1.20
C PHE A 176 21.25 1.82 0.18
N GLU A 177 21.65 1.11 -0.85
CA GLU A 177 20.67 0.47 -1.73
C GLU A 177 19.84 -0.51 -0.91
N MET A 178 18.53 -0.26 -0.89
CA MET A 178 17.61 -1.31 -0.48
C MET A 178 17.74 -2.40 -1.54
N SER A 179 18.28 -3.55 -1.14
CA SER A 179 18.26 -4.71 -2.04
C SER A 179 16.80 -4.91 -2.46
N GLU A 180 16.56 -4.94 -3.76
CA GLU A 180 15.25 -5.21 -4.37
C GLU A 180 14.73 -6.65 -4.08
N THR A 181 15.11 -7.23 -2.97
CA THR A 181 14.51 -8.46 -2.46
C THR A 181 13.14 -8.23 -1.84
N ASP A 182 12.42 -7.22 -2.32
CA ASP A 182 11.00 -7.08 -2.02
C ASP A 182 10.19 -8.06 -2.89
N HIS A 183 10.43 -9.34 -2.68
CA HIS A 183 9.40 -10.32 -3.01
C HIS A 183 8.17 -9.96 -2.17
N LEU A 184 7.06 -9.76 -2.85
CA LEU A 184 5.77 -9.56 -2.20
C LEU A 184 5.58 -10.67 -1.16
N LYS A 185 5.51 -10.29 0.12
CA LYS A 185 5.30 -11.27 1.21
C LYS A 185 3.85 -11.70 1.33
N SER A 186 2.94 -10.84 0.89
CA SER A 186 1.50 -11.11 0.86
C SER A 186 0.80 -10.19 -0.13
N ILE A 187 -0.37 -10.63 -0.60
CA ILE A 187 -1.30 -9.84 -1.39
C ILE A 187 -2.59 -9.74 -0.60
N SER A 188 -3.02 -8.53 -0.27
CA SER A 188 -4.25 -8.32 0.50
C SER A 188 -5.14 -7.26 -0.14
N HIS A 189 -6.44 -7.46 0.03
CA HIS A 189 -7.48 -6.48 -0.27
C HIS A 189 -8.45 -6.37 0.89
N SER A 190 -8.88 -5.16 1.21
CA SER A 190 -9.86 -4.94 2.27
C SER A 190 -10.87 -3.85 1.89
N HIS A 191 -12.03 -3.88 2.53
CA HIS A 191 -13.09 -2.92 2.28
C HIS A 191 -13.89 -2.63 3.55
N VAL A 192 -14.14 -1.33 3.80
CA VAL A 192 -15.11 -0.89 4.81
C VAL A 192 -16.49 -0.93 4.18
N LEU A 193 -17.38 -1.73 4.73
CA LEU A 193 -18.71 -1.95 4.18
C LEU A 193 -19.61 -0.73 4.39
N ALA A 194 -20.25 -0.29 3.32
CA ALA A 194 -21.35 0.66 3.38
C ALA A 194 -22.52 0.05 4.19
N PRO A 195 -23.40 0.85 4.82
CA PRO A 195 -24.46 0.34 5.70
C PRO A 195 -25.33 -0.75 5.06
N ASP A 196 -25.66 -0.62 3.79
CA ASP A 196 -26.45 -1.58 3.02
C ASP A 196 -25.74 -2.92 2.72
N LEU A 197 -24.41 -2.96 2.91
CA LEU A 197 -23.58 -4.15 2.71
C LEU A 197 -23.23 -4.88 4.02
N ARG A 198 -23.73 -4.43 5.16
CA ARG A 198 -23.38 -4.95 6.50
C ARG A 198 -24.19 -6.18 6.93
N THR A 199 -24.81 -6.90 6.00
CA THR A 199 -25.37 -8.22 6.29
C THR A 199 -24.34 -9.32 6.02
N PRO A 200 -24.40 -10.47 6.72
CA PRO A 200 -23.46 -11.57 6.51
C PRO A 200 -23.37 -12.02 5.04
N GLU A 201 -24.52 -12.10 4.34
CA GLU A 201 -24.57 -12.55 2.94
C GLU A 201 -23.89 -11.57 2.00
N LYS A 202 -24.12 -10.26 2.18
CA LYS A 202 -23.49 -9.22 1.37
C LYS A 202 -22.02 -9.05 1.70
N ALA A 203 -21.66 -9.17 2.98
CA ALA A 203 -20.26 -9.15 3.42
C ALA A 203 -19.47 -10.33 2.84
N TRP A 204 -20.08 -11.52 2.79
CA TRP A 204 -19.53 -12.69 2.08
C TRP A 204 -19.29 -12.42 0.60
N ALA A 205 -20.27 -11.82 -0.09
CA ALA A 205 -20.13 -11.46 -1.50
C ALA A 205 -18.98 -10.46 -1.73
N VAL A 206 -18.79 -9.50 -0.80
CA VAL A 206 -17.66 -8.58 -0.84
C VAL A 206 -16.34 -9.30 -0.60
N ALA A 207 -16.26 -10.20 0.40
CA ALA A 207 -15.06 -11.01 0.66
C ALA A 207 -14.65 -11.83 -0.57
N HIS A 208 -15.62 -12.44 -1.22
CA HIS A 208 -15.45 -13.21 -2.44
C HIS A 208 -14.89 -12.33 -3.58
N LYS A 209 -15.44 -11.14 -3.78
CA LYS A 209 -14.94 -10.18 -4.76
C LYS A 209 -13.50 -9.73 -4.47
N LEU A 210 -13.18 -9.46 -3.20
CA LEU A 210 -11.83 -9.09 -2.79
C LEU A 210 -10.83 -10.24 -3.05
N LEU A 211 -11.24 -11.48 -2.80
CA LEU A 211 -10.42 -12.66 -3.10
C LEU A 211 -10.13 -12.79 -4.60
N HIS A 212 -11.12 -12.59 -5.45
CA HIS A 212 -10.92 -12.58 -6.90
C HIS A 212 -9.90 -11.53 -7.35
N LYS A 213 -9.98 -10.32 -6.78
CA LYS A 213 -8.98 -9.27 -7.03
C LYS A 213 -7.59 -9.68 -6.56
N ALA A 214 -7.49 -10.31 -5.39
CA ALA A 214 -6.21 -10.81 -4.87
C ALA A 214 -5.66 -11.92 -5.76
N GLY A 215 -6.49 -12.85 -6.22
CA GLY A 215 -6.11 -13.95 -7.13
C GLY A 215 -5.64 -13.44 -8.49
N LEU A 216 -6.32 -12.45 -9.08
CA LEU A 216 -5.88 -11.81 -10.32
C LEU A 216 -4.49 -11.18 -10.15
N ARG A 217 -4.29 -10.41 -9.07
CA ARG A 217 -3.00 -9.80 -8.76
C ARG A 217 -1.91 -10.84 -8.47
N LEU A 218 -2.24 -11.96 -7.84
CA LEU A 218 -1.34 -13.07 -7.61
C LEU A 218 -0.78 -13.61 -8.95
N ARG A 219 -1.68 -13.89 -9.89
CA ARG A 219 -1.33 -14.42 -11.22
C ARG A 219 -0.59 -13.41 -12.09
N SER A 220 -0.99 -12.13 -12.08
CA SER A 220 -0.29 -11.08 -12.82
C SER A 220 1.16 -10.90 -12.36
N ASN A 221 1.44 -11.16 -11.07
CA ASN A 221 2.80 -11.17 -10.51
C ASN A 221 3.50 -12.53 -10.65
N LYS A 222 2.91 -13.52 -11.33
CA LYS A 222 3.46 -14.88 -11.48
C LYS A 222 3.83 -15.52 -10.15
N LEU A 223 2.90 -15.44 -9.19
CA LEU A 223 3.06 -15.94 -7.83
C LEU A 223 2.01 -17.01 -7.51
N TRP A 224 2.36 -17.92 -6.61
CA TRP A 224 1.49 -18.91 -5.99
C TRP A 224 1.32 -18.57 -4.52
N ALA A 225 0.17 -18.86 -3.94
CA ALA A 225 -0.10 -18.67 -2.52
C ALA A 225 -0.22 -19.99 -1.78
N SER A 226 0.38 -20.09 -0.59
CA SER A 226 0.27 -21.25 0.30
C SER A 226 -0.56 -20.99 1.56
N SER A 227 -1.15 -19.79 1.68
CA SER A 227 -2.12 -19.50 2.73
C SER A 227 -3.18 -18.50 2.30
N VAL A 228 -4.37 -18.63 2.88
CA VAL A 228 -5.50 -17.71 2.71
C VAL A 228 -5.89 -17.20 4.09
N GLY A 229 -5.98 -15.87 4.25
CA GLY A 229 -6.44 -15.21 5.47
C GLY A 229 -7.73 -14.45 5.24
N LEU A 230 -8.58 -14.43 6.28
CA LEU A 230 -9.82 -13.67 6.35
C LEU A 230 -9.84 -12.83 7.62
N ALA A 231 -10.17 -11.54 7.48
CA ALA A 231 -10.37 -10.63 8.59
C ALA A 231 -11.76 -9.99 8.49
N ILE A 232 -12.50 -9.95 9.59
CA ILE A 232 -13.83 -9.34 9.67
C ILE A 232 -13.86 -8.41 10.87
N GLY A 233 -14.23 -7.14 10.66
CA GLY A 233 -14.53 -6.20 11.73
C GLY A 233 -16.03 -6.14 11.99
N PHE A 234 -16.42 -6.14 13.28
CA PHE A 234 -17.81 -6.08 13.69
C PHE A 234 -18.11 -4.79 14.44
N SER A 235 -19.28 -4.19 14.19
CA SER A 235 -19.75 -3.01 14.91
C SER A 235 -20.64 -3.41 16.08
N ALA A 236 -20.50 -2.73 17.20
CA ALA A 236 -21.31 -2.99 18.40
C ALA A 236 -22.77 -2.48 18.30
N GLY A 237 -23.35 -2.41 17.12
CA GLY A 237 -24.78 -2.07 16.93
C GLY A 237 -25.15 -0.59 17.10
N ARG A 238 -24.22 0.33 17.35
CA ARG A 238 -24.47 1.78 17.35
C ARG A 238 -24.00 2.41 16.04
N GLU A 239 -24.92 2.98 15.29
CA GLU A 239 -24.57 3.87 14.16
C GLU A 239 -23.75 5.04 14.70
N GLY A 240 -22.55 5.24 14.11
CA GLY A 240 -21.71 6.40 14.42
C GLY A 240 -20.52 6.17 15.35
N SER A 241 -20.19 4.92 15.73
CA SER A 241 -18.98 4.66 16.51
C SER A 241 -17.73 4.98 15.70
N ALA A 242 -16.81 5.74 16.32
CA ALA A 242 -15.51 6.15 15.77
C ALA A 242 -14.73 4.98 15.16
N PRO A 243 -13.87 5.23 14.16
CA PRO A 243 -13.03 4.19 13.57
C PRO A 243 -12.17 3.56 14.67
N VAL A 244 -12.36 2.26 14.86
CA VAL A 244 -11.61 1.47 15.83
C VAL A 244 -10.17 1.34 15.32
N PRO A 245 -9.14 1.48 16.17
CA PRO A 245 -7.74 1.32 15.79
C PRO A 245 -7.53 0.00 15.05
N VAL A 246 -6.86 0.07 13.91
CA VAL A 246 -6.60 -1.10 13.05
C VAL A 246 -5.31 -1.76 13.49
N SER A 247 -5.28 -3.10 13.58
CA SER A 247 -4.06 -3.86 13.84
C SER A 247 -3.06 -3.73 12.67
N ARG A 248 -1.85 -4.28 12.85
CA ARG A 248 -0.81 -4.33 11.79
C ARG A 248 -1.31 -4.96 10.48
N PHE A 249 -2.38 -5.76 10.53
CA PHE A 249 -3.02 -6.43 9.37
C PHE A 249 -4.29 -5.72 8.88
N GLY A 250 -4.52 -4.46 9.27
CA GLY A 250 -5.74 -3.76 8.91
C GLY A 250 -6.99 -4.26 9.64
N VAL A 251 -6.85 -5.18 10.60
CA VAL A 251 -7.97 -5.74 11.36
C VAL A 251 -8.37 -4.76 12.46
N PRO A 252 -9.66 -4.38 12.56
CA PRO A 252 -10.16 -3.55 13.64
C PRO A 252 -9.91 -4.17 15.01
N ALA A 253 -9.71 -3.35 16.05
CA ALA A 253 -9.44 -3.83 17.41
C ALA A 253 -10.57 -4.72 17.98
N LYS A 254 -11.79 -4.57 17.48
CA LYS A 254 -12.90 -5.51 17.69
C LYS A 254 -13.18 -6.25 16.39
N GLY A 255 -12.37 -7.24 16.08
CA GLY A 255 -12.51 -8.02 14.87
C GLY A 255 -12.06 -9.45 15.10
N TRP A 256 -12.44 -10.30 14.19
CA TRP A 256 -11.98 -11.68 14.10
C TRP A 256 -11.10 -11.83 12.85
N HIS A 257 -10.04 -12.59 12.97
CA HIS A 257 -9.23 -12.99 11.84
C HIS A 257 -8.75 -14.42 12.00
N SER A 258 -8.59 -15.10 10.91
CA SER A 258 -8.02 -16.43 10.84
C SER A 258 -7.33 -16.64 9.51
N GLU A 259 -6.42 -17.60 9.48
CA GLU A 259 -5.65 -17.98 8.30
C GLU A 259 -5.61 -19.51 8.21
N VAL A 260 -5.70 -20.03 7.00
CA VAL A 260 -5.58 -21.45 6.70
C VAL A 260 -4.46 -21.68 5.68
N ARG A 261 -3.65 -22.71 5.92
CA ARG A 261 -2.68 -23.17 4.93
C ARG A 261 -3.38 -23.97 3.85
N VAL A 262 -2.94 -23.78 2.63
CA VAL A 262 -3.40 -24.53 1.44
C VAL A 262 -2.17 -25.06 0.71
N THR A 263 -2.32 -26.09 -0.12
CA THR A 263 -1.32 -26.41 -1.11
C THR A 263 -1.12 -25.20 -2.02
N GLU A 264 0.10 -24.95 -2.49
CA GLU A 264 0.39 -23.84 -3.38
C GLU A 264 -0.63 -23.76 -4.51
N CYS A 265 -1.36 -22.68 -4.59
CA CYS A 265 -2.43 -22.50 -5.58
C CYS A 265 -2.49 -21.06 -6.09
N GLN A 266 -3.07 -20.90 -7.28
CA GLN A 266 -3.36 -19.59 -7.87
C GLN A 266 -4.76 -19.55 -8.51
N ASP A 267 -5.46 -20.68 -8.56
CA ASP A 267 -6.81 -20.79 -9.09
C ASP A 267 -7.86 -20.33 -8.07
N ASN A 268 -8.89 -19.67 -8.58
CA ASN A 268 -9.96 -19.14 -7.71
C ASN A 268 -10.79 -20.22 -7.02
N GLN A 269 -10.89 -21.45 -7.54
CA GLN A 269 -11.69 -22.50 -6.93
C GLN A 269 -11.09 -22.94 -5.59
N THR A 270 -9.78 -23.21 -5.58
CA THR A 270 -9.04 -23.57 -4.36
C THR A 270 -9.06 -22.43 -3.34
N LEU A 271 -8.81 -21.19 -3.81
CA LEU A 271 -8.82 -20.01 -2.95
C LEU A 271 -10.21 -19.76 -2.31
N ILE A 272 -11.30 -19.95 -3.08
CA ILE A 272 -12.68 -19.81 -2.58
C ILE A 272 -13.04 -20.90 -1.58
N ALA A 273 -12.62 -22.14 -1.82
CA ALA A 273 -12.85 -23.23 -0.87
C ALA A 273 -12.20 -22.93 0.50
N ALA A 274 -10.96 -22.43 0.49
CA ALA A 274 -10.27 -21.99 1.70
C ALA A 274 -10.99 -20.80 2.39
N LEU A 275 -11.40 -19.80 1.61
CA LEU A 275 -12.14 -18.65 2.12
C LEU A 275 -13.48 -19.07 2.75
N LYS A 276 -14.18 -20.02 2.12
CA LYS A 276 -15.45 -20.56 2.65
C LYS A 276 -15.23 -21.26 3.98
N HIS A 277 -14.21 -22.08 4.10
CA HIS A 277 -13.84 -22.73 5.35
C HIS A 277 -13.60 -21.70 6.48
N LEU A 278 -12.85 -20.63 6.20
CA LEU A 278 -12.62 -19.53 7.13
C LEU A 278 -13.92 -18.81 7.50
N TRP A 279 -14.77 -18.53 6.51
CA TRP A 279 -16.06 -17.87 6.73
C TRP A 279 -16.98 -18.69 7.64
N GLU A 280 -17.00 -20.00 7.50
CA GLU A 280 -17.80 -20.90 8.32
C GLU A 280 -17.27 -21.04 9.75
N SER A 281 -15.96 -20.83 9.96
CA SER A 281 -15.29 -20.92 11.26
C SER A 281 -15.39 -19.64 12.11
N GLN A 282 -15.89 -18.52 11.55
CA GLN A 282 -16.04 -17.28 12.29
C GLN A 282 -17.03 -17.41 13.45
N PRO A 283 -16.85 -16.63 14.56
CA PRO A 283 -17.83 -16.58 15.64
C PRO A 283 -19.21 -16.13 15.15
N LYS A 284 -20.27 -16.74 15.66
CA LYS A 284 -21.65 -16.45 15.27
C LYS A 284 -22.44 -15.90 16.45
N GLY A 285 -23.33 -14.93 16.18
CA GLY A 285 -24.24 -14.38 17.20
C GLY A 285 -23.66 -13.18 17.97
N GLY A 286 -24.46 -12.58 18.86
CA GLY A 286 -24.06 -11.44 19.69
C GLY A 286 -23.50 -10.26 18.89
N GLU A 287 -22.32 -9.81 19.28
CA GLU A 287 -21.60 -8.69 18.66
C GLU A 287 -21.06 -8.98 17.24
N TYR A 288 -21.04 -10.26 16.82
CA TYR A 288 -20.56 -10.70 15.51
C TYR A 288 -21.62 -10.66 14.39
N ARG A 289 -22.75 -10.02 14.63
CA ARG A 289 -23.86 -9.96 13.65
C ARG A 289 -23.74 -8.91 12.58
N HIS A 290 -23.01 -7.83 12.85
CA HIS A 290 -22.95 -6.65 11.96
C HIS A 290 -21.52 -6.42 11.44
N PRO A 291 -21.11 -7.12 10.39
CA PRO A 291 -19.80 -6.88 9.77
C PRO A 291 -19.77 -5.46 9.16
N TYR A 292 -18.75 -4.69 9.47
CA TYR A 292 -18.53 -3.38 8.84
C TYR A 292 -17.22 -3.30 8.04
N PHE A 293 -16.38 -4.29 8.19
CA PHE A 293 -15.10 -4.40 7.49
C PHE A 293 -14.84 -5.85 7.10
N VAL A 294 -14.32 -6.05 5.90
CA VAL A 294 -13.86 -7.35 5.40
C VAL A 294 -12.51 -7.18 4.74
N GLY A 295 -11.59 -8.07 5.05
CA GLY A 295 -10.26 -8.14 4.43
C GLY A 295 -9.88 -9.58 4.10
N VAL A 296 -9.25 -9.78 2.95
CA VAL A 296 -8.68 -11.05 2.52
C VAL A 296 -7.19 -10.89 2.27
N GLN A 297 -6.43 -11.93 2.54
CA GLN A 297 -4.98 -11.96 2.36
C GLN A 297 -4.56 -13.29 1.75
N LEU A 298 -3.66 -13.23 0.78
CA LEU A 298 -2.92 -14.36 0.25
C LEU A 298 -1.48 -14.26 0.77
N GLY A 299 -1.00 -15.31 1.43
CA GLY A 299 0.31 -15.36 2.06
C GLY A 299 1.12 -16.57 1.62
N GLY A 300 2.37 -16.66 2.14
CA GLY A 300 3.29 -17.71 1.76
C GLY A 300 3.54 -17.72 0.25
N LEU A 301 3.83 -16.52 -0.31
CA LEU A 301 3.94 -16.34 -1.76
C LEU A 301 5.20 -16.98 -2.30
N VAL A 302 5.05 -17.80 -3.36
CA VAL A 302 6.12 -18.51 -4.05
C VAL A 302 6.14 -18.07 -5.51
N PRO A 303 7.29 -17.66 -6.07
CA PRO A 303 7.42 -17.37 -7.49
C PRO A 303 7.12 -18.61 -8.34
N ASP A 304 6.50 -18.41 -9.50
CA ASP A 304 6.10 -19.47 -10.44
C ASP A 304 7.25 -20.46 -10.76
N ARG A 305 8.48 -19.93 -10.90
CA ARG A 305 9.70 -20.72 -11.14
C ARG A 305 10.09 -21.66 -9.99
N LEU A 306 9.57 -21.43 -8.79
CA LEU A 306 9.85 -22.23 -7.60
C LEU A 306 8.65 -23.07 -7.16
N HIS A 307 7.52 -22.95 -7.87
CA HIS A 307 6.33 -23.74 -7.59
C HIS A 307 6.59 -25.21 -7.83
N THR A 308 6.17 -26.04 -6.89
CA THR A 308 6.26 -27.51 -6.98
C THR A 308 4.90 -28.10 -6.69
N LEU A 309 4.53 -29.11 -7.49
CA LEU A 309 3.31 -29.88 -7.25
C LEU A 309 3.36 -30.56 -5.88
N GLY A 310 2.23 -30.53 -5.17
CA GLY A 310 2.07 -31.32 -3.97
C GLY A 310 2.18 -32.82 -4.28
N LEU A 311 2.74 -33.57 -3.34
CA LEU A 311 3.01 -35.03 -3.53
C LEU A 311 1.76 -35.85 -3.90
N PHE A 312 0.58 -35.36 -3.49
CA PHE A 312 -0.71 -36.04 -3.71
C PHE A 312 -1.61 -35.28 -4.71
N ASP A 313 -1.10 -34.22 -5.33
CA ASP A 313 -1.89 -33.46 -6.29
C ASP A 313 -1.98 -34.17 -7.63
N VAL A 314 -3.18 -34.13 -8.22
CA VAL A 314 -3.39 -34.66 -9.56
C VAL A 314 -3.08 -33.56 -10.58
N LEU A 315 -1.97 -33.70 -11.28
CA LEU A 315 -1.48 -32.76 -12.29
C LEU A 315 -2.56 -32.34 -13.31
N GLU A 316 -3.43 -33.27 -13.72
CA GLU A 316 -4.51 -32.98 -14.67
C GLU A 316 -5.59 -32.07 -14.06
N THR A 317 -5.85 -32.18 -12.77
CA THR A 317 -6.82 -31.32 -12.08
C THR A 317 -6.28 -29.89 -11.97
N GLU A 318 -5.02 -29.72 -11.62
CA GLU A 318 -4.37 -28.42 -11.54
C GLU A 318 -4.32 -27.76 -12.93
N LYS A 319 -3.89 -28.48 -13.96
CA LYS A 319 -3.90 -27.98 -15.35
C LYS A 319 -5.28 -27.56 -15.82
N SER A 320 -6.32 -28.33 -15.48
CA SER A 320 -7.70 -28.02 -15.87
C SER A 320 -8.19 -26.73 -15.19
N ARG A 321 -7.92 -26.55 -13.89
CA ARG A 321 -8.24 -25.33 -13.15
C ARG A 321 -7.47 -24.13 -13.69
N ALA A 322 -6.18 -24.28 -13.98
CA ALA A 322 -5.34 -23.24 -14.55
C ALA A 322 -5.86 -22.78 -15.92
N ARG A 323 -6.26 -23.72 -16.80
CA ARG A 323 -6.85 -23.41 -18.12
C ARG A 323 -8.14 -22.62 -17.99
N LEU A 324 -9.07 -23.05 -17.11
CA LEU A 324 -10.33 -22.35 -16.85
C LEU A 324 -10.04 -20.91 -16.35
N GLN A 325 -9.14 -20.79 -15.40
CA GLN A 325 -8.79 -19.50 -14.83
C GLN A 325 -8.15 -18.56 -15.86
N ALA A 326 -7.23 -19.07 -16.68
CA ALA A 326 -6.59 -18.30 -17.75
C ALA A 326 -7.62 -17.80 -18.77
N ALA A 327 -8.61 -18.63 -19.15
CA ALA A 327 -9.69 -18.24 -20.06
C ALA A 327 -10.57 -17.12 -19.45
N MET A 328 -10.90 -17.22 -18.16
CA MET A 328 -11.64 -16.18 -17.44
C MET A 328 -10.86 -14.86 -17.38
N ASP A 329 -9.58 -14.93 -17.06
CA ASP A 329 -8.71 -13.75 -16.99
C ASP A 329 -8.57 -13.08 -18.38
N GLN A 330 -8.39 -13.86 -19.46
CA GLN A 330 -8.34 -13.34 -20.82
C GLN A 330 -9.63 -12.61 -21.22
N LEU A 331 -10.80 -13.17 -20.90
CA LEU A 331 -12.09 -12.55 -21.18
C LEU A 331 -12.25 -11.23 -20.39
N ASN A 332 -11.91 -11.24 -19.12
CA ASN A 332 -11.98 -10.05 -18.26
C ASN A 332 -10.97 -8.96 -18.70
N ASN A 333 -9.79 -9.34 -19.16
CA ASN A 333 -8.82 -8.38 -19.70
C ASN A 333 -9.29 -7.78 -21.04
N LYS A 334 -9.93 -8.59 -21.88
CA LYS A 334 -10.39 -8.13 -23.23
C LYS A 334 -11.65 -7.27 -23.15
N TYR A 335 -12.60 -7.61 -22.29
CA TYR A 335 -13.93 -7.00 -22.27
C TYR A 335 -14.20 -6.15 -21.01
N GLY A 336 -13.21 -6.02 -20.14
CA GLY A 336 -13.29 -5.26 -18.89
C GLY A 336 -13.42 -6.13 -17.66
N ALA A 337 -12.85 -5.66 -16.55
CA ALA A 337 -12.82 -6.37 -15.29
C ALA A 337 -14.23 -6.68 -14.76
N GLY A 338 -14.51 -7.95 -14.49
CA GLY A 338 -15.80 -8.42 -13.97
C GLY A 338 -16.84 -8.77 -15.05
N THR A 339 -16.48 -8.75 -16.33
CA THR A 339 -17.36 -9.24 -17.43
C THR A 339 -17.76 -10.69 -17.18
N LEU A 340 -16.83 -11.53 -16.75
CA LEU A 340 -17.10 -12.89 -16.29
C LEU A 340 -16.80 -12.98 -14.81
N ALA A 341 -17.83 -13.19 -13.99
CA ALA A 341 -17.70 -13.29 -12.55
C ALA A 341 -18.63 -14.35 -11.98
N PRO A 342 -18.26 -15.04 -10.86
CA PRO A 342 -19.15 -15.96 -10.17
C PRO A 342 -20.43 -15.28 -9.69
N ALA A 343 -21.57 -15.97 -9.83
CA ALA A 343 -22.87 -15.44 -9.41
C ALA A 343 -22.93 -15.05 -7.93
N THR A 344 -22.12 -15.69 -7.08
CA THR A 344 -21.99 -15.35 -5.65
C THR A 344 -21.47 -13.94 -5.38
N MET A 345 -20.89 -13.27 -6.39
CA MET A 345 -20.41 -11.89 -6.30
C MET A 345 -21.44 -10.85 -6.73
N LEU A 346 -22.61 -11.25 -7.29
CA LEU A 346 -23.61 -10.32 -7.82
C LEU A 346 -24.09 -9.30 -6.79
N ALA A 347 -24.30 -9.72 -5.54
CA ALA A 347 -24.71 -8.83 -4.44
C ALA A 347 -23.66 -7.76 -4.10
N ALA A 348 -22.41 -7.95 -4.53
CA ALA A 348 -21.30 -7.03 -4.35
C ALA A 348 -20.78 -6.41 -5.65
N TYR A 349 -21.54 -6.50 -6.76
CA TYR A 349 -21.04 -6.06 -8.09
C TYR A 349 -20.55 -4.62 -8.08
N LYS A 350 -21.31 -3.71 -7.49
CA LYS A 350 -20.94 -2.29 -7.34
C LYS A 350 -20.07 -1.99 -6.10
N ALA A 351 -19.88 -2.97 -5.21
CA ALA A 351 -19.10 -2.81 -3.99
C ALA A 351 -17.60 -2.95 -4.27
N ALA A 352 -16.77 -2.44 -3.36
CA ALA A 352 -15.31 -2.53 -3.41
C ALA A 352 -14.74 -2.19 -4.80
N PRO A 353 -14.97 -0.97 -5.33
CA PRO A 353 -14.38 -0.55 -6.59
C PRO A 353 -12.86 -0.64 -6.53
N THR A 354 -12.21 -0.60 -7.66
CA THR A 354 -10.74 -0.51 -7.69
C THR A 354 -10.32 0.77 -7.00
N ARG A 355 -9.45 0.66 -6.00
CA ARG A 355 -8.91 1.80 -5.25
C ARG A 355 -7.40 1.78 -5.37
N ILE A 356 -6.81 2.97 -5.40
CA ILE A 356 -5.38 3.17 -5.35
C ILE A 356 -4.90 2.75 -3.96
N ALA A 357 -3.86 1.90 -3.91
CA ALA A 357 -3.15 1.55 -2.70
C ALA A 357 -1.72 2.12 -2.76
N PHE A 358 -1.11 2.39 -1.59
CA PHE A 358 0.18 3.08 -1.49
C PHE A 358 1.30 2.49 -2.37
N HIS A 359 1.32 1.19 -2.59
CA HIS A 359 2.35 0.52 -3.40
C HIS A 359 1.76 -0.22 -4.61
N SER A 360 0.54 0.12 -5.03
CA SER A 360 -0.12 -0.55 -6.15
C SER A 360 -1.02 0.43 -6.86
N ILE A 361 -0.53 0.94 -7.96
CA ILE A 361 -1.30 1.77 -8.87
C ILE A 361 -2.04 0.80 -9.79
N PRO A 362 -3.39 0.85 -9.85
CA PRO A 362 -4.13 0.00 -10.76
C PRO A 362 -3.85 0.43 -12.20
N GLU A 363 -3.64 -0.53 -13.08
CA GLU A 363 -3.66 -0.27 -14.52
C GLU A 363 -5.09 0.14 -14.92
N LEU A 364 -5.20 1.14 -15.78
CA LEU A 364 -6.46 1.49 -16.44
C LEU A 364 -6.64 0.50 -17.58
N PHE A 365 -7.62 -0.39 -17.46
CA PHE A 365 -8.05 -1.29 -18.52
C PHE A 365 -9.15 -0.63 -19.35
#